data_b91b4544bb890b6e161edcc4d8257071
#
_entry.id   b91b4544bb890b6e161edcc4d8257071
#
_cell.length_a   1.000
_cell.length_b   1.000
_cell.length_c   1.000
_cell.angle_alpha   90.00
_cell.angle_beta   90.00
_cell.angle_gamma   90.00
#
_symmetry.space_group_name_H-M   'P 1'
#
loop_
_entity.id
_entity.type
_entity.pdbx_description
1 polymer ?
#
loop_
_entity_poly.entity_id
_entity_poly.type
_entity_poly.pdbx_seq_one_letter_code
_entity_poly.pdbx_strand_id
1 'polypeptide(L)'
;MAGESMVAPKPIASEPFDPTRLRVGQGMDVHALVEGRKLILGGVEIPHMLGLLGHSDADVLAHAVSDALLGAIRGGDIGKLFPDTDPAYAGADSMVLLSHVAQVVR
;
A
#
# COMPACT_ATOMS: atom_id res chain seq x y z
N MET A 1 3.09 -19.68 14.81
CA MET A 1 2.69 -19.33 14.75
C MET A 1 1.67 -18.70 14.33
N ALA A 2 1.25 -18.85 13.94
CA ALA A 2 0.12 -18.17 13.44
C ALA A 2 -0.95 -17.86 14.46
N GLY A 3 -0.68 -18.10 15.73
CA GLY A 3 -1.66 -17.89 16.77
C GLY A 3 -2.16 -16.45 16.83
N GLU A 4 -1.26 -15.51 16.80
CA GLU A 4 -1.65 -14.12 16.87
C GLU A 4 -2.40 -13.67 15.64
N SER A 5 -2.01 -14.16 14.46
CA SER A 5 -2.69 -13.77 13.23
C SER A 5 -4.10 -14.33 13.15
N MET A 6 -4.42 -15.32 13.98
CA MET A 6 -5.77 -15.88 14.04
C MET A 6 -6.68 -15.13 15.01
N VAL A 7 -6.13 -14.24 15.82
CA VAL A 7 -6.95 -13.43 16.70
C VAL A 7 -7.60 -12.32 15.89
N ALA A 8 -8.92 -12.34 15.85
CA ALA A 8 -9.65 -11.32 15.11
C ALA A 8 -9.45 -9.95 15.76
N PRO A 9 -9.21 -8.90 14.99
CA PRO A 9 -9.19 -7.56 15.53
C PRO A 9 -10.56 -7.20 16.08
N LYS A 10 -10.59 -6.26 17.00
CA LYS A 10 -11.86 -5.78 17.56
C LYS A 10 -12.76 -5.29 16.43
N PRO A 11 -14.00 -5.74 16.31
CA PRO A 11 -14.87 -5.33 15.22
C PRO A 11 -15.13 -3.83 15.25
N ILE A 12 -15.04 -3.19 14.08
CA ILE A 12 -15.38 -1.78 13.94
C ILE A 12 -16.85 -1.54 14.30
N ALA A 13 -17.71 -2.51 13.99
CA ALA A 13 -19.13 -2.44 14.29
C ALA A 13 -19.43 -2.39 15.78
N SER A 14 -18.44 -2.66 16.66
CA SER A 14 -18.62 -2.51 18.11
C SER A 14 -18.66 -1.04 18.54
N GLU A 15 -18.27 -0.13 17.65
CA GLU A 15 -18.31 1.30 17.92
C GLU A 15 -19.52 1.92 17.22
N PRO A 16 -20.11 2.99 17.80
CA PRO A 16 -21.18 3.69 17.12
C PRO A 16 -20.73 4.22 15.76
N PHE A 17 -21.54 4.02 14.73
CA PHE A 17 -21.28 4.56 13.41
C PHE A 17 -21.57 6.06 13.39
N ASP A 18 -20.56 6.85 13.04
CA ASP A 18 -20.67 8.29 12.90
C ASP A 18 -20.45 8.66 11.43
N PRO A 19 -21.52 9.01 10.69
CA PRO A 19 -21.39 9.31 9.26
C PRO A 19 -20.56 10.57 8.99
N THR A 20 -20.38 11.46 9.98
CA THR A 20 -19.54 12.64 9.79
C THR A 20 -18.06 12.29 9.73
N ARG A 21 -17.70 11.08 10.15
CA ARG A 21 -16.33 10.57 10.11
C ARG A 21 -16.04 9.71 8.89
N LEU A 22 -17.04 9.49 8.04
CA LEU A 22 -16.85 8.73 6.82
C LEU A 22 -15.91 9.48 5.87
N ARG A 23 -14.97 8.77 5.31
CA ARG A 23 -14.03 9.31 4.32
C ARG A 23 -14.02 8.41 3.10
N VAL A 24 -13.83 9.01 1.94
CA VAL A 24 -13.67 8.29 0.69
C VAL A 24 -12.39 8.77 0.04
N GLY A 25 -11.62 7.85 -0.48
CA GLY A 25 -10.43 8.17 -1.23
C GLY A 25 -10.27 7.20 -2.39
N GLN A 26 -9.57 7.62 -3.40
CA GLN A 26 -9.24 6.76 -4.54
C GLN A 26 -7.76 6.88 -4.82
N GLY A 27 -7.21 5.81 -5.39
CA GLY A 27 -5.81 5.77 -5.78
C GLY A 27 -5.67 5.06 -7.10
N MET A 28 -4.65 5.47 -7.86
CA MET A 28 -4.30 4.84 -9.12
C MET A 28 -2.79 4.84 -9.23
N ASP A 29 -2.25 3.75 -9.73
CA ASP A 29 -0.83 3.65 -9.97
C ASP A 29 -0.58 2.88 -11.26
N VAL A 30 0.49 3.21 -11.96
CA VAL A 30 0.84 2.61 -13.23
C VAL A 30 2.34 2.39 -13.28
N HIS A 31 2.73 1.18 -13.66
CA HIS A 31 4.13 0.83 -13.87
C HIS A 31 4.27 0.03 -15.14
N ALA A 32 5.40 0.18 -15.83
CA ALA A 32 5.70 -0.61 -17.01
C ALA A 32 6.02 -2.05 -16.60
N LEU A 33 5.62 -3.00 -17.43
CA LEU A 33 6.04 -4.40 -17.31
C LEU A 33 7.35 -4.57 -18.08
N VAL A 34 8.37 -5.09 -17.41
CA VAL A 34 9.70 -5.26 -17.98
C VAL A 34 10.27 -6.62 -17.60
N GLU A 35 11.26 -7.07 -18.36
CA GLU A 35 12.00 -8.28 -18.04
C GLU A 35 12.92 -8.06 -16.84
N GLY A 36 13.25 -9.14 -16.14
CA GLY A 36 14.22 -9.12 -15.05
C GLY A 36 13.68 -8.61 -13.73
N ARG A 37 12.37 -8.43 -13.62
CA ARG A 37 11.73 -7.99 -12.38
C ARG A 37 10.68 -9.01 -11.95
N LYS A 38 10.51 -9.13 -10.64
CA LYS A 38 9.42 -9.92 -10.08
C LYS A 38 8.10 -9.17 -10.23
N LEU A 39 7.03 -9.92 -10.43
CA LEU A 39 5.67 -9.34 -10.42
C LEU A 39 5.10 -9.52 -9.02
N ILE A 40 4.95 -8.41 -8.31
CA ILE A 40 4.43 -8.42 -6.93
C ILE A 40 3.18 -7.55 -6.89
N LEU A 41 2.07 -8.14 -6.46
CA LEU A 41 0.79 -7.45 -6.34
C LEU A 41 0.20 -7.74 -4.95
N GLY A 42 -0.03 -6.68 -4.17
CA GLY A 42 -0.55 -6.83 -2.82
C GLY A 42 0.35 -7.65 -1.92
N GLY A 43 1.65 -7.56 -2.11
CA GLY A 43 2.64 -8.29 -1.34
C GLY A 43 2.84 -9.74 -1.78
N VAL A 44 2.15 -10.19 -2.83
CA VAL A 44 2.23 -11.57 -3.32
C VAL A 44 3.03 -11.61 -4.61
N GLU A 45 4.05 -12.46 -4.63
CA GLU A 45 4.81 -12.69 -5.86
C GLU A 45 4.02 -13.62 -6.78
N ILE A 46 3.76 -13.15 -7.99
CA ILE A 46 3.01 -13.89 -9.00
C ILE A 46 4.00 -14.44 -10.02
N PRO A 47 4.01 -15.76 -10.28
CA PRO A 47 4.89 -16.32 -11.29
C PRO A 47 4.58 -15.74 -12.67
N HIS A 48 5.52 -14.99 -13.23
CA HIS A 48 5.36 -14.34 -14.53
C HIS A 48 6.76 -13.98 -15.06
N MET A 49 6.89 -13.97 -16.38
CA MET A 49 8.18 -13.64 -17.01
C MET A 49 8.49 -12.14 -16.95
N LEU A 50 7.49 -11.30 -16.75
CA LEU A 50 7.65 -9.86 -16.62
C LEU A 50 7.27 -9.41 -15.22
N GLY A 51 7.88 -8.33 -14.77
CA GLY A 51 7.53 -7.69 -13.50
C GLY A 51 7.43 -6.19 -13.69
N LEU A 52 6.94 -5.51 -12.67
CA LEU A 52 6.71 -4.07 -12.73
C LEU A 52 8.01 -3.31 -12.46
N LEU A 53 8.25 -2.27 -13.25
CA LEU A 53 9.43 -1.42 -13.10
C LEU A 53 9.13 -0.29 -12.12
N GLY A 54 9.99 -0.11 -11.14
CA GLY A 54 9.87 0.98 -10.18
C GLY A 54 11.03 0.99 -9.20
N HIS A 55 11.09 2.05 -8.40
CA HIS A 55 12.17 2.27 -7.42
C HIS A 55 12.12 1.24 -6.27
N SER A 56 10.92 0.92 -5.80
CA SER A 56 10.67 -0.11 -4.79
C SER A 56 10.43 -1.46 -5.49
N ASP A 57 9.65 -2.35 -4.89
CA ASP A 57 9.19 -3.57 -5.54
C ASP A 57 8.16 -3.31 -6.65
N ALA A 58 7.75 -2.05 -6.81
CA ALA A 58 6.75 -1.60 -7.79
C ALA A 58 5.40 -2.32 -7.65
N ASP A 59 5.01 -2.64 -6.42
CA ASP A 59 3.70 -3.22 -6.14
C ASP A 59 2.61 -2.19 -6.40
N VAL A 60 2.07 -2.21 -7.62
CA VAL A 60 1.12 -1.21 -8.09
C VAL A 60 -0.17 -1.24 -7.28
N LEU A 61 -0.57 -2.41 -6.78
CA LEU A 61 -1.77 -2.53 -5.96
C LEU A 61 -1.57 -1.89 -4.59
N ALA A 62 -0.45 -2.19 -3.93
CA ALA A 62 -0.14 -1.60 -2.63
C ALA A 62 0.00 -0.07 -2.73
N HIS A 63 0.61 0.43 -3.81
CA HIS A 63 0.75 1.87 -4.04
C HIS A 63 -0.60 2.54 -4.26
N ALA A 64 -1.49 1.92 -5.06
CA ALA A 64 -2.81 2.48 -5.31
C ALA A 64 -3.65 2.53 -4.04
N VAL A 65 -3.60 1.48 -3.22
CA VAL A 65 -4.31 1.44 -1.93
C VAL A 65 -3.76 2.52 -1.00
N SER A 66 -2.44 2.67 -0.95
CA SER A 66 -1.80 3.69 -0.11
C SER A 66 -2.25 5.10 -0.51
N ASP A 67 -2.28 5.39 -1.81
CA ASP A 67 -2.73 6.68 -2.31
C ASP A 67 -4.21 6.92 -2.00
N ALA A 68 -5.04 5.88 -2.10
CA ALA A 68 -6.45 5.97 -1.75
C ALA A 68 -6.65 6.34 -0.28
N LEU A 69 -5.89 5.69 0.61
CA LEU A 69 -5.96 5.97 2.05
C LEU A 69 -5.52 7.41 2.35
N LEU A 70 -4.41 7.83 1.78
CA LEU A 70 -3.90 9.19 1.98
C LEU A 70 -4.85 10.22 1.37
N GLY A 71 -5.46 9.92 0.22
CA GLY A 71 -6.45 10.79 -0.39
C GLY A 71 -7.68 10.98 0.49
N ALA A 72 -8.08 9.95 1.21
CA ALA A 72 -9.23 10.02 2.10
C ALA A 72 -9.02 11.00 3.26
N ILE A 73 -7.78 11.21 3.67
CA ILE A 73 -7.44 12.15 4.76
C ILE A 73 -6.71 13.39 4.25
N ARG A 74 -6.61 13.56 2.92
CA ARG A 74 -5.88 14.65 2.28
C ARG A 74 -4.39 14.67 2.68
N GLY A 75 -3.81 13.49 2.91
CA GLY A 75 -2.42 13.35 3.31
C GLY A 75 -1.41 13.40 2.18
N GLY A 76 -1.86 13.70 0.95
CA GLY A 76 -1.02 13.68 -0.22
C GLY A 76 -1.00 12.28 -0.85
N ASP A 77 0.06 11.96 -1.55
CA ASP A 77 0.24 10.66 -2.16
C ASP A 77 1.45 9.93 -1.56
N ILE A 78 1.59 8.66 -1.90
CA ILE A 78 2.67 7.84 -1.37
C ILE A 78 4.05 8.35 -1.81
N GLY A 79 4.14 8.97 -2.99
CA GLY A 79 5.40 9.53 -3.48
C GLY A 79 5.89 10.71 -2.64
N LYS A 80 5.01 11.41 -1.96
CA LYS A 80 5.39 12.49 -1.04
C LYS A 80 5.93 11.94 0.27
N LEU A 81 5.36 10.83 0.78
CA LEU A 81 5.86 10.19 1.99
C LEU A 81 7.14 9.38 1.72
N PHE A 82 7.22 8.72 0.57
CA PHE A 82 8.32 7.83 0.21
C PHE A 82 8.82 8.20 -1.18
N PRO A 83 9.58 9.31 -1.32
CA PRO A 83 10.07 9.73 -2.63
C PRO A 83 10.90 8.62 -3.30
N ASP A 84 10.63 8.36 -4.57
CA ASP A 84 11.35 7.35 -5.33
C ASP A 84 12.79 7.75 -5.64
N THR A 85 13.14 9.01 -5.38
CA THR A 85 14.51 9.49 -5.50
C THR A 85 15.35 9.20 -4.27
N ASP A 86 14.74 8.78 -3.15
CA ASP A 86 15.47 8.48 -1.92
C ASP A 86 16.04 7.07 -2.00
N PRO A 87 17.39 6.91 -1.98
CA PRO A 87 18.00 5.58 -2.05
C PRO A 87 17.58 4.64 -0.93
N ALA A 88 17.12 5.16 0.20
CA ALA A 88 16.68 4.34 1.32
C ALA A 88 15.47 3.48 0.97
N TYR A 89 14.69 3.86 -0.05
CA TYR A 89 13.50 3.13 -0.46
C TYR A 89 13.71 2.27 -1.70
N ALA A 90 14.93 2.25 -2.25
CA ALA A 90 15.24 1.41 -3.40
C ALA A 90 15.04 -0.06 -3.04
N GLY A 91 14.23 -0.76 -3.80
CA GLY A 91 13.91 -2.16 -3.52
C GLY A 91 13.00 -2.40 -2.31
N ALA A 92 12.44 -1.34 -1.74
CA ALA A 92 11.59 -1.46 -0.55
C ALA A 92 10.36 -2.33 -0.80
N ASP A 93 9.93 -3.04 0.25
CA ASP A 93 8.69 -3.79 0.24
C ASP A 93 7.52 -2.82 0.39
N SER A 94 6.69 -2.71 -0.64
CA SER A 94 5.56 -1.79 -0.66
C SER A 94 4.51 -2.13 0.40
N MET A 95 4.44 -3.38 0.87
CA MET A 95 3.54 -3.73 1.97
C MET A 95 3.99 -3.10 3.28
N VAL A 96 5.29 -2.93 3.48
CA VAL A 96 5.82 -2.19 4.64
C VAL A 96 5.46 -0.70 4.53
N LEU A 97 5.59 -0.13 3.33
CA LEU A 97 5.18 1.25 3.08
C LEU A 97 3.68 1.43 3.33
N LEU A 98 2.86 0.49 2.87
CA LEU A 98 1.41 0.51 3.10
C LEU A 98 1.09 0.45 4.59
N SER A 99 1.80 -0.39 5.35
CA SER A 99 1.62 -0.47 6.80
C SER A 99 1.89 0.88 7.47
N HIS A 100 2.93 1.59 7.02
CA HIS A 100 3.24 2.92 7.53
C HIS A 100 2.11 3.91 7.21
N VAL A 101 1.61 3.87 5.98
CA VAL A 101 0.47 4.71 5.58
C VAL A 101 -0.75 4.42 6.44
N ALA A 102 -1.03 3.15 6.71
CA ALA A 102 -2.16 2.77 7.55
C ALA A 102 -2.05 3.38 8.96
N GLN A 103 -0.85 3.51 9.49
CA GLN A 103 -0.65 4.18 10.79
C GLN A 103 -0.92 5.67 10.70
N VAL A 104 -0.56 6.30 9.58
CA VAL A 104 -0.79 7.74 9.38
C VAL A 104 -2.27 8.08 9.35
N VAL A 105 -3.09 7.20 8.74
CA VAL A 105 -4.53 7.47 8.56
C VAL A 105 -5.39 7.08 9.76
N ARG A 106 -4.83 6.46 10.77
CA ARG A 106 -5.58 6.06 11.96
C ARG A 106 -5.86 7.20 12.93
#